data_70cb00fb274c3e2f418ab61ede82fa4e
#
_entry.id   70cb00fb274c3e2f418ab61ede82fa4e
#
_cell.length_a   1.000
_cell.length_b   1.000
_cell.length_c   1.000
_cell.angle_alpha   90.00
_cell.angle_beta   90.00
_cell.angle_gamma   90.00
#
_symmetry.space_group_name_H-M   'P 1'
#
loop_
_entity.id
_entity.type
_entity.pdbx_description
1 polymer ?
#
loop_
_entity_poly.entity_id
_entity_poly.type
_entity_poly.pdbx_seq_one_letter_code
_entity_poly.pdbx_strand_id
1 'polypeptide(L)'
;MEEFLTAHFWFAVGQIIMIDILLGGDNAVVIALACRQLPAHQRTKGILWGTAGAIVLRVILIFFALTLLAIPFLKFVGALLLIWIGVKLLTPDEDEDHGNIQGSDKLWGAVKTVIVADLVMSIDNVIAIAGAAQTSGNADHQMPLVIFGLLVSIPIIVWGSQLVLKLMDRFPAIIVAGGMLLGWIAG
;
A
#
# COMPACT_ATOMS: atom_id res chain seq x y z
N MET A 1 -1.59 12.08 -29.22
CA MET A 1 -0.35 11.26 -29.18
C MET A 1 0.91 12.08 -29.00
N GLU A 2 0.95 13.32 -29.46
CA GLU A 2 2.14 14.20 -29.32
C GLU A 2 2.44 14.58 -27.86
N GLU A 3 1.45 14.62 -26.97
CA GLU A 3 1.63 14.99 -25.57
C GLU A 3 2.40 13.95 -24.74
N PHE A 4 2.31 12.64 -25.09
CA PHE A 4 3.14 11.61 -24.48
C PHE A 4 4.64 11.76 -24.79
N LEU A 5 4.97 12.64 -25.75
CA LEU A 5 6.36 12.96 -26.12
C LEU A 5 6.86 14.24 -25.43
N THR A 6 6.01 14.93 -24.65
CA THR A 6 6.40 16.17 -23.99
C THR A 6 7.23 15.91 -22.73
N ALA A 7 8.24 16.74 -22.50
CA ALA A 7 9.05 16.69 -21.28
C ALA A 7 8.19 16.86 -20.01
N HIS A 8 7.12 17.65 -20.07
CA HIS A 8 6.19 17.86 -18.95
C HIS A 8 5.45 16.58 -18.53
N PHE A 9 5.02 15.76 -19.50
CA PHE A 9 4.38 14.49 -19.22
C PHE A 9 5.33 13.57 -18.44
N TRP A 10 6.55 13.37 -18.92
CA TRP A 10 7.52 12.50 -18.28
C TRP A 10 8.01 13.04 -16.93
N PHE A 11 8.05 14.36 -16.76
CA PHE A 11 8.34 14.98 -15.48
C PHE A 11 7.23 14.67 -14.45
N ALA A 12 5.96 14.80 -14.82
CA ALA A 12 4.83 14.46 -13.96
C ALA A 12 4.77 12.95 -13.64
N VAL A 13 5.04 12.07 -14.61
CA VAL A 13 5.21 10.62 -14.38
C VAL A 13 6.31 10.36 -13.35
N GLY A 14 7.47 11.00 -13.54
CA GLY A 14 8.60 10.87 -12.60
C GLY A 14 8.27 11.35 -11.20
N GLN A 15 7.52 12.44 -11.05
CA GLN A 15 7.04 12.93 -9.77
C GLN A 15 6.08 11.93 -9.10
N ILE A 16 5.11 11.38 -9.84
CA ILE A 16 4.16 10.39 -9.31
C ILE A 16 4.90 9.15 -8.84
N ILE A 17 5.82 8.61 -9.65
CA ILE A 17 6.64 7.44 -9.28
C ILE A 17 7.48 7.75 -8.03
N MET A 18 8.12 8.92 -7.99
CA MET A 18 8.95 9.31 -6.84
C MET A 18 8.11 9.45 -5.56
N ILE A 19 6.95 10.08 -5.64
CA ILE A 19 6.01 10.22 -4.52
C ILE A 19 5.55 8.83 -4.07
N ASP A 20 5.16 7.96 -5.01
CA ASP A 20 4.67 6.62 -4.68
C ASP A 20 5.77 5.74 -4.06
N ILE A 21 7.03 5.88 -4.47
CA ILE A 21 8.17 5.18 -3.85
C ILE A 21 8.47 5.75 -2.46
N LEU A 22 8.50 7.08 -2.32
CA LEU A 22 8.82 7.73 -1.04
C LEU A 22 7.73 7.52 0.01
N LEU A 23 6.45 7.61 -0.40
CA LEU A 23 5.29 7.40 0.45
C LEU A 23 4.79 5.95 0.45
N GLY A 24 5.34 5.08 -0.40
CA GLY A 24 4.97 3.68 -0.53
C GLY A 24 6.00 2.72 0.06
N GLY A 25 7.11 3.23 0.59
CA GLY A 25 8.12 2.40 1.26
C GLY A 25 7.58 1.68 2.49
N ASP A 26 6.74 2.35 3.25
CA ASP A 26 5.98 1.81 4.38
C ASP A 26 4.94 0.77 3.94
N ASN A 27 4.28 0.95 2.79
CA ASN A 27 3.37 -0.02 2.22
C ASN A 27 4.07 -1.37 1.97
N ALA A 28 5.32 -1.37 1.50
CA ALA A 28 6.09 -2.59 1.30
C ALA A 28 6.32 -3.34 2.63
N VAL A 29 6.52 -2.61 3.73
CA VAL A 29 6.66 -3.19 5.08
C VAL A 29 5.35 -3.80 5.55
N VAL A 30 4.22 -3.10 5.37
CA VAL A 30 2.89 -3.62 5.75
C VAL A 30 2.53 -4.87 4.96
N ILE A 31 2.76 -4.85 3.64
CA ILE A 31 2.54 -6.01 2.78
C ILE A 31 3.40 -7.20 3.23
N ALA A 32 4.68 -6.95 3.54
CA ALA A 32 5.58 -7.98 4.03
C ALA A 32 5.10 -8.56 5.37
N LEU A 33 4.73 -7.71 6.33
CA LEU A 33 4.21 -8.13 7.64
C LEU A 33 2.93 -8.97 7.50
N ALA A 34 1.97 -8.53 6.68
CA ALA A 34 0.72 -9.25 6.44
C ALA A 34 0.95 -10.60 5.76
N CYS A 35 1.89 -10.68 4.81
CA CYS A 35 2.19 -11.90 4.08
C CYS A 35 3.16 -12.84 4.82
N ARG A 36 3.81 -12.39 5.88
CA ARG A 36 4.77 -13.18 6.66
C ARG A 36 4.14 -14.45 7.24
N GLN A 37 2.90 -14.34 7.73
CA GLN A 37 2.16 -15.45 8.34
C GLN A 37 1.67 -16.47 7.32
N LEU A 38 1.79 -16.16 6.01
CA LEU A 38 1.40 -17.08 4.95
C LEU A 38 2.46 -18.17 4.73
N PRO A 39 2.04 -19.39 4.35
CA PRO A 39 2.94 -20.42 3.85
C PRO A 39 3.80 -19.89 2.70
N ALA A 40 5.07 -20.31 2.61
CA ALA A 40 6.04 -19.78 1.65
C ALA A 40 5.52 -19.75 0.19
N HIS A 41 4.77 -20.79 -0.22
CA HIS A 41 4.19 -20.90 -1.56
C HIS A 41 3.03 -19.91 -1.83
N GLN A 42 2.45 -19.31 -0.77
CA GLN A 42 1.35 -18.34 -0.89
C GLN A 42 1.81 -16.88 -0.70
N ARG A 43 3.01 -16.65 -0.17
CA ARG A 43 3.53 -15.29 0.10
C ARG A 43 3.54 -14.41 -1.14
N THR A 44 4.07 -14.93 -2.25
CA THR A 44 4.08 -14.19 -3.53
C THR A 44 2.67 -13.88 -4.04
N LYS A 45 1.74 -14.83 -3.89
CA LYS A 45 0.34 -14.60 -4.26
C LYS A 45 -0.30 -13.53 -3.38
N GLY A 46 -0.05 -13.58 -2.07
CA GLY A 46 -0.52 -12.57 -1.12
C GLY A 46 -0.02 -11.16 -1.47
N ILE A 47 1.28 -11.04 -1.76
CA ILE A 47 1.89 -9.78 -2.19
C ILE A 47 1.22 -9.28 -3.49
N LEU A 48 1.11 -10.12 -4.51
CA LEU A 48 0.55 -9.72 -5.81
C LEU A 48 -0.91 -9.29 -5.70
N TRP A 49 -1.76 -10.09 -5.06
CA TRP A 49 -3.18 -9.77 -4.89
C TRP A 49 -3.41 -8.60 -3.92
N GLY A 50 -2.62 -8.52 -2.85
CA GLY A 50 -2.64 -7.38 -1.93
C GLY A 50 -2.25 -6.08 -2.62
N THR A 51 -1.15 -6.07 -3.36
CA THR A 51 -0.69 -4.90 -4.12
C THR A 51 -1.69 -4.52 -5.21
N ALA A 52 -2.21 -5.48 -5.97
CA ALA A 52 -3.21 -5.21 -7.01
C ALA A 52 -4.49 -4.58 -6.40
N GLY A 53 -4.99 -5.14 -5.31
CA GLY A 53 -6.15 -4.60 -4.59
C GLY A 53 -5.90 -3.20 -4.04
N ALA A 54 -4.72 -2.95 -3.45
CA ALA A 54 -4.30 -1.66 -2.95
C ALA A 54 -4.27 -0.60 -4.07
N ILE A 55 -3.72 -0.94 -5.24
CA ILE A 55 -3.65 0.00 -6.38
C ILE A 55 -5.04 0.32 -6.92
N VAL A 56 -5.90 -0.69 -7.10
CA VAL A 56 -7.29 -0.45 -7.54
C VAL A 56 -8.00 0.48 -6.56
N LEU A 57 -7.85 0.22 -5.26
CA LEU A 57 -8.42 1.07 -4.23
C LEU A 57 -7.84 2.49 -4.29
N ARG A 58 -6.53 2.66 -4.46
CA ARG A 58 -5.88 3.96 -4.55
C ARG A 58 -6.38 4.78 -5.75
N VAL A 59 -6.58 4.17 -6.91
CA VAL A 59 -7.20 4.82 -8.08
C VAL A 59 -8.60 5.33 -7.75
N ILE A 60 -9.41 4.50 -7.05
CA ILE A 60 -10.75 4.90 -6.59
C ILE A 60 -10.67 6.07 -5.60
N LEU A 61 -9.75 6.00 -4.64
CA LEU A 61 -9.57 7.06 -3.64
C LEU A 61 -9.14 8.39 -4.27
N ILE A 62 -8.29 8.37 -5.30
CA ILE A 62 -7.88 9.58 -6.02
C ILE A 62 -9.09 10.24 -6.68
N PHE A 63 -9.99 9.44 -7.26
CA PHE A 63 -11.22 9.95 -7.86
C PHE A 63 -12.13 10.65 -6.84
N PHE A 64 -12.18 10.14 -5.61
CA PHE A 64 -12.99 10.69 -4.51
C PHE A 64 -12.20 11.55 -3.52
N ALA A 65 -10.97 11.92 -3.81
CA ALA A 65 -10.04 12.56 -2.88
C ALA A 65 -10.65 13.76 -2.14
N LEU A 66 -11.27 14.69 -2.87
CA LEU A 66 -11.85 15.91 -2.28
C LEU A 66 -13.04 15.59 -1.36
N THR A 67 -13.83 14.57 -1.70
CA THR A 67 -14.97 14.13 -0.89
C THR A 67 -14.50 13.47 0.40
N LEU A 68 -13.46 12.63 0.32
CA LEU A 68 -12.88 11.95 1.46
C LEU A 68 -12.27 12.93 2.47
N LEU A 69 -11.61 13.97 1.98
CA LEU A 69 -11.02 15.03 2.82
C LEU A 69 -12.07 15.85 3.58
N ALA A 70 -13.29 15.92 3.08
CA ALA A 70 -14.38 16.62 3.73
C ALA A 70 -15.02 15.82 4.90
N ILE A 71 -14.68 14.52 5.05
CA ILE A 71 -15.22 13.68 6.14
C ILE A 71 -14.47 13.98 7.43
N PRO A 72 -15.14 14.54 8.46
CA PRO A 72 -14.50 14.84 9.74
C PRO A 72 -14.08 13.54 10.44
N PHE A 73 -12.96 13.59 11.16
CA PHE A 73 -12.40 12.46 11.91
C PHE A 73 -11.96 11.23 11.09
N LEU A 74 -12.03 11.27 9.75
CA LEU A 74 -11.61 10.13 8.91
C LEU A 74 -10.18 9.71 9.22
N LYS A 75 -9.25 10.66 9.34
CA LYS A 75 -7.86 10.38 9.69
C LYS A 75 -7.71 9.78 11.09
N PHE A 76 -8.47 10.26 12.06
CA PHE A 76 -8.43 9.74 13.43
C PHE A 76 -8.89 8.28 13.49
N VAL A 77 -10.02 7.95 12.84
CA VAL A 77 -10.50 6.56 12.76
C VAL A 77 -9.48 5.69 12.02
N GLY A 78 -8.89 6.21 10.94
CA GLY A 78 -7.83 5.54 10.20
C GLY A 78 -6.61 5.24 11.07
N ALA A 79 -6.15 6.20 11.85
CA ALA A 79 -5.03 6.04 12.77
C ALA A 79 -5.28 4.92 13.80
N LEU A 80 -6.47 4.89 14.41
CA LEU A 80 -6.85 3.81 15.34
C LEU A 80 -6.86 2.45 14.66
N LEU A 81 -7.38 2.37 13.43
CA LEU A 81 -7.40 1.16 12.64
C LEU A 81 -5.99 0.68 12.31
N LEU A 82 -5.08 1.60 11.96
CA LEU A 82 -3.69 1.28 11.66
C LEU A 82 -2.94 0.74 12.88
N ILE A 83 -3.16 1.33 14.07
CA ILE A 83 -2.64 0.81 15.34
C ILE A 83 -3.14 -0.62 15.58
N TRP A 84 -4.45 -0.84 15.42
CA TRP A 84 -5.04 -2.16 15.60
C TRP A 84 -4.44 -3.20 14.62
N ILE A 85 -4.27 -2.84 13.35
CA ILE A 85 -3.61 -3.70 12.33
C ILE A 85 -2.17 -3.97 12.75
N GLY A 86 -1.42 -2.95 13.17
CA GLY A 86 -0.03 -3.07 13.60
C GLY A 86 0.11 -4.06 14.76
N VAL A 87 -0.72 -3.94 15.79
CA VAL A 87 -0.76 -4.88 16.92
C VAL A 87 -1.08 -6.29 16.43
N LYS A 88 -2.13 -6.45 15.62
CA LYS A 88 -2.53 -7.76 15.08
C LYS A 88 -1.41 -8.42 14.26
N LEU A 89 -0.66 -7.66 13.47
CA LEU A 89 0.44 -8.19 12.67
C LEU A 89 1.67 -8.59 13.50
N LEU A 90 1.84 -8.01 14.68
CA LEU A 90 2.93 -8.34 15.60
C LEU A 90 2.58 -9.53 16.51
N THR A 91 1.29 -9.73 16.81
CA THR A 91 0.84 -10.81 17.67
C THR A 91 0.88 -12.13 16.89
N PRO A 92 1.46 -13.21 17.44
CA PRO A 92 1.33 -14.54 16.84
C PRO A 92 -0.15 -14.95 16.80
N ASP A 93 -0.58 -15.58 15.70
CA ASP A 93 -1.93 -16.15 15.64
C ASP A 93 -1.98 -17.31 16.66
N GLU A 94 -2.67 -17.11 17.79
CA GLU A 94 -2.94 -18.16 18.79
C GLU A 94 -3.94 -19.21 18.26
N ASP A 95 -4.48 -19.01 17.06
CA ASP A 95 -5.49 -19.87 16.43
C ASP A 95 -4.91 -21.12 15.73
N GLU A 96 -3.67 -21.56 16.05
CA GLU A 96 -3.13 -22.81 15.48
C GLU A 96 -3.83 -24.08 16.00
N ASP A 97 -4.76 -23.98 16.96
CA ASP A 97 -5.32 -25.17 17.64
C ASP A 97 -6.79 -25.50 17.31
N HIS A 98 -7.47 -24.76 16.46
CA HIS A 98 -8.86 -25.08 16.06
C HIS A 98 -9.04 -25.17 14.54
N GLY A 99 -8.74 -26.40 14.03
CA GLY A 99 -9.43 -26.99 12.89
C GLY A 99 -9.18 -26.30 11.55
N ASN A 100 -8.29 -26.90 10.74
CA ASN A 100 -8.35 -26.94 9.27
C ASN A 100 -8.81 -25.65 8.54
N ILE A 101 -8.27 -24.49 8.94
CA ILE A 101 -8.44 -23.27 8.17
C ILE A 101 -7.70 -23.48 6.86
N GLN A 102 -8.46 -23.61 5.77
CA GLN A 102 -7.87 -23.82 4.45
C GLN A 102 -6.90 -22.66 4.14
N GLY A 103 -5.76 -22.98 3.55
CA GLY A 103 -4.74 -21.99 3.22
C GLY A 103 -5.27 -20.80 2.37
N SER A 104 -6.43 -20.96 1.71
CA SER A 104 -7.14 -19.88 1.02
C SER A 104 -7.64 -18.80 1.98
N ASP A 105 -8.13 -19.16 3.17
CA ASP A 105 -8.70 -18.19 4.12
C ASP A 105 -7.61 -17.31 4.73
N LYS A 106 -6.46 -17.90 5.04
CA LYS A 106 -5.27 -17.15 5.48
C LYS A 106 -4.79 -16.18 4.39
N LEU A 107 -4.77 -16.60 3.13
CA LEU A 107 -4.41 -15.75 2.00
C LEU A 107 -5.33 -14.54 1.88
N TRP A 108 -6.65 -14.77 1.88
CA TRP A 108 -7.63 -13.68 1.80
C TRP A 108 -7.61 -12.78 3.02
N GLY A 109 -7.33 -13.31 4.20
CA GLY A 109 -7.10 -12.54 5.43
C GLY A 109 -5.93 -11.57 5.26
N ALA A 110 -4.79 -12.05 4.77
CA ALA A 110 -3.62 -11.22 4.48
C ALA A 110 -3.92 -10.15 3.41
N VAL A 111 -4.56 -10.53 2.30
CA VAL A 111 -4.96 -9.59 1.24
C VAL A 111 -5.87 -8.49 1.76
N LYS A 112 -6.90 -8.84 2.55
CA LYS A 112 -7.77 -7.85 3.19
C LYS A 112 -7.00 -6.90 4.12
N THR A 113 -6.09 -7.42 4.91
CA THR A 113 -5.27 -6.61 5.82
C THR A 113 -4.42 -5.62 5.04
N VAL A 114 -3.79 -6.03 3.93
CA VAL A 114 -3.03 -5.15 3.05
C VAL A 114 -3.92 -4.05 2.48
N ILE A 115 -5.08 -4.39 1.92
CA ILE A 115 -6.00 -3.43 1.31
C ILE A 115 -6.51 -2.41 2.34
N VAL A 116 -6.87 -2.86 3.54
CA VAL A 116 -7.38 -1.97 4.60
C VAL A 116 -6.27 -1.08 5.14
N ALA A 117 -5.06 -1.59 5.31
CA ALA A 117 -3.92 -0.78 5.71
C ALA A 117 -3.59 0.28 4.65
N ASP A 118 -3.54 -0.12 3.37
CA ASP A 118 -3.29 0.81 2.26
C ASP A 118 -4.39 1.87 2.16
N LEU A 119 -5.67 1.53 2.43
CA LEU A 119 -6.76 2.50 2.48
C LEU A 119 -6.45 3.66 3.43
N VAL A 120 -6.02 3.33 4.64
CA VAL A 120 -5.71 4.34 5.67
C VAL A 120 -4.50 5.18 5.27
N MET A 121 -3.42 4.52 4.84
CA MET A 121 -2.16 5.18 4.47
C MET A 121 -2.28 5.98 3.18
N SER A 122 -3.19 5.58 2.28
CA SER A 122 -3.40 6.25 1.00
C SER A 122 -4.20 7.56 1.12
N ILE A 123 -4.88 7.84 2.23
CA ILE A 123 -5.67 9.07 2.37
C ILE A 123 -4.77 10.31 2.19
N ASP A 124 -3.60 10.32 2.78
CA ASP A 124 -2.65 11.43 2.64
C ASP A 124 -1.88 11.37 1.32
N ASN A 125 -1.54 10.16 0.85
CA ASN A 125 -0.79 9.96 -0.40
C ASN A 125 -1.59 10.40 -1.64
N VAL A 126 -2.92 10.20 -1.61
CA VAL A 126 -3.84 10.57 -2.69
C VAL A 126 -3.76 12.06 -3.03
N ILE A 127 -3.62 12.92 -2.01
CA ILE A 127 -3.50 14.37 -2.21
C ILE A 127 -2.20 14.71 -2.95
N ALA A 128 -1.09 14.11 -2.53
CA ALA A 128 0.21 14.35 -3.14
C ALA A 128 0.24 13.88 -4.61
N ILE A 129 -0.34 12.68 -4.88
CA ILE A 129 -0.43 12.12 -6.22
C ILE A 129 -1.36 12.96 -7.11
N ALA A 130 -2.53 13.38 -6.60
CA ALA A 130 -3.45 14.25 -7.33
C ALA A 130 -2.81 15.61 -7.64
N GLY A 131 -2.07 16.18 -6.67
CA GLY A 131 -1.30 17.41 -6.87
C GLY A 131 -0.24 17.27 -7.96
N ALA A 132 0.53 16.19 -7.96
CA ALA A 132 1.53 15.91 -8.98
C ALA A 132 0.89 15.73 -10.39
N ALA A 133 -0.27 15.06 -10.45
CA ALA A 133 -1.00 14.90 -11.71
C ALA A 133 -1.49 16.23 -12.29
N GLN A 134 -1.85 17.21 -11.44
CA GLN A 134 -2.27 18.56 -11.89
C GLN A 134 -1.14 19.32 -12.58
N THR A 135 0.12 19.03 -12.28
CA THR A 135 1.26 19.69 -12.96
C THR A 135 1.38 19.33 -14.43
N SER A 136 0.67 18.31 -14.92
CA SER A 136 0.63 17.92 -16.33
C SER A 136 -0.08 18.95 -17.24
N GLY A 137 -0.83 19.88 -16.66
CA GLY A 137 -1.47 20.99 -17.38
C GLY A 137 -2.82 20.68 -18.04
N ASN A 138 -3.17 19.41 -18.27
CA ASN A 138 -4.41 19.01 -18.93
C ASN A 138 -5.27 18.10 -18.03
N ALA A 139 -6.48 18.55 -17.68
CA ALA A 139 -7.39 17.83 -16.81
C ALA A 139 -7.75 16.43 -17.34
N ASP A 140 -7.90 16.28 -18.65
CA ASP A 140 -8.29 15.02 -19.30
C ASP A 140 -7.21 13.92 -19.22
N HIS A 141 -5.94 14.32 -18.98
CA HIS A 141 -4.81 13.40 -18.93
C HIS A 141 -4.34 13.06 -17.50
N GLN A 142 -4.90 13.72 -16.49
CA GLN A 142 -4.50 13.50 -15.09
C GLN A 142 -4.72 12.05 -14.64
N MET A 143 -5.91 11.49 -14.91
CA MET A 143 -6.22 10.13 -14.48
C MET A 143 -5.38 9.06 -15.22
N PRO A 144 -5.25 9.08 -16.55
CA PRO A 144 -4.34 8.18 -17.26
C PRO A 144 -2.89 8.28 -16.77
N LEU A 145 -2.41 9.49 -16.48
CA LEU A 145 -1.06 9.72 -15.95
C LEU A 145 -0.86 9.06 -14.58
N VAL A 146 -1.82 9.24 -13.68
CA VAL A 146 -1.80 8.62 -12.35
C VAL A 146 -1.80 7.10 -12.46
N ILE A 147 -2.72 6.54 -13.26
CA ILE A 147 -2.80 5.08 -13.46
C ILE A 147 -1.47 4.55 -14.01
N PHE A 148 -0.89 5.21 -15.00
CA PHE A 148 0.39 4.82 -15.59
C PHE A 148 1.52 4.88 -14.54
N GLY A 149 1.62 5.96 -13.77
CA GLY A 149 2.63 6.12 -12.72
C GLY A 149 2.51 5.01 -11.66
N LEU A 150 1.30 4.73 -11.19
CA LEU A 150 1.05 3.67 -10.22
C LEU A 150 1.37 2.28 -10.79
N LEU A 151 1.05 2.00 -12.06
CA LEU A 151 1.39 0.73 -12.70
C LEU A 151 2.90 0.51 -12.80
N VAL A 152 3.67 1.57 -13.04
CA VAL A 152 5.14 1.49 -13.06
C VAL A 152 5.72 1.23 -11.67
N SER A 153 5.06 1.69 -10.61
CA SER A 153 5.48 1.45 -9.22
C SER A 153 5.26 0.01 -8.75
N ILE A 154 4.32 -0.74 -9.37
CA ILE A 154 3.99 -2.12 -8.95
C ILE A 154 5.21 -3.03 -8.83
N PRO A 155 6.08 -3.15 -9.85
CA PRO A 155 7.26 -4.00 -9.77
C PRO A 155 8.16 -3.64 -8.58
N ILE A 156 8.30 -2.34 -8.29
CA ILE A 156 9.15 -1.83 -7.22
C ILE A 156 8.57 -2.21 -5.86
N ILE A 157 7.25 -2.03 -5.66
CA ILE A 157 6.56 -2.38 -4.42
C ILE A 157 6.60 -3.89 -4.19
N VAL A 158 6.31 -4.69 -5.22
CA VAL A 158 6.33 -6.16 -5.13
C VAL A 158 7.74 -6.67 -4.81
N TRP A 159 8.75 -6.16 -5.49
CA TRP A 159 10.14 -6.53 -5.22
C TRP A 159 10.60 -6.06 -3.83
N GLY A 160 10.27 -4.84 -3.45
CA GLY A 160 10.54 -4.28 -2.13
C GLY A 160 9.91 -5.11 -1.01
N SER A 161 8.63 -5.48 -1.15
CA SER A 161 7.94 -6.33 -0.16
C SER A 161 8.57 -7.72 -0.03
N GLN A 162 9.01 -8.33 -1.14
CA GLN A 162 9.73 -9.61 -1.11
C GLN A 162 11.10 -9.49 -0.44
N LEU A 163 11.81 -8.36 -0.68
CA LEU A 163 13.09 -8.09 -0.01
C LEU A 163 12.90 -7.93 1.48
N VAL A 164 11.90 -7.13 1.90
CA VAL A 164 11.58 -6.93 3.32
C VAL A 164 11.21 -8.25 3.98
N LEU A 165 10.39 -9.10 3.34
CA LEU A 165 10.08 -10.44 3.85
C LEU A 165 11.33 -11.27 4.11
N LYS A 166 12.26 -11.33 3.14
CA LYS A 166 13.52 -12.08 3.30
C LYS A 166 14.36 -11.52 4.46
N LEU A 167 14.35 -10.20 4.63
CA LEU A 167 15.04 -9.55 5.75
C LEU A 167 14.39 -9.88 7.09
N MET A 168 13.07 -9.91 7.17
CA MET A 168 12.31 -10.32 8.37
C MET A 168 12.58 -11.78 8.75
N ASP A 169 12.63 -12.67 7.75
CA ASP A 169 12.97 -14.08 7.98
C ASP A 169 14.41 -14.24 8.53
N ARG A 170 15.34 -13.35 8.13
CA ARG A 170 16.75 -13.40 8.56
C ARG A 170 17.00 -12.63 9.86
N PHE A 171 16.28 -11.53 10.08
CA PHE A 171 16.46 -10.62 11.21
C PHE A 171 15.12 -10.30 11.85
N PRO A 172 14.67 -11.09 12.85
CA PRO A 172 13.38 -10.88 13.52
C PRO A 172 13.16 -9.48 14.11
N ALA A 173 14.25 -8.76 14.45
CA ALA A 173 14.16 -7.38 14.92
C ALA A 173 13.48 -6.43 13.91
N ILE A 174 13.54 -6.74 12.61
CA ILE A 174 12.88 -5.95 11.56
C ILE A 174 11.36 -6.02 11.68
N ILE A 175 10.82 -7.10 12.23
CA ILE A 175 9.37 -7.26 12.47
C ILE A 175 8.92 -6.23 13.51
N VAL A 176 9.66 -6.12 14.60
CA VAL A 176 9.37 -5.14 15.67
C VAL A 176 9.54 -3.73 15.13
N ALA A 177 10.60 -3.47 14.37
CA ALA A 177 10.83 -2.18 13.73
C ALA A 177 9.69 -1.81 12.76
N GLY A 178 9.17 -2.76 11.97
CA GLY A 178 8.01 -2.56 11.11
C GLY A 178 6.74 -2.22 11.89
N GLY A 179 6.48 -2.90 13.00
CA GLY A 179 5.35 -2.58 13.88
C GLY A 179 5.50 -1.19 14.52
N MET A 180 6.70 -0.82 14.95
CA MET A 180 6.98 0.53 15.46
C MET A 180 6.76 1.60 14.38
N LEU A 181 7.15 1.32 13.14
CA LEU A 181 6.92 2.20 12.00
C LEU A 181 5.42 2.44 11.79
N LEU A 182 4.60 1.38 11.84
CA LEU A 182 3.14 1.51 11.72
C LEU A 182 2.56 2.37 12.87
N GLY A 183 3.04 2.17 14.09
CA GLY A 183 2.65 3.02 15.23
C GLY A 183 3.04 4.48 15.04
N TRP A 184 4.23 4.75 14.49
CA TRP A 184 4.69 6.09 14.16
C TRP A 184 3.85 6.77 13.08
N ILE A 185 3.47 6.04 12.03
CA ILE A 185 2.62 6.56 10.95
C ILE A 185 1.21 6.88 11.45
N ALA A 186 0.70 6.11 12.43
CA ALA A 186 -0.63 6.30 13.01
C ALA A 186 -0.71 7.50 13.97
N GLY A 187 0.40 7.96 14.57
CA GLY A 187 0.46 9.08 15.53
C GLY A 187 0.94 10.36 14.91
#